data_bb86bfdb824d75fa807b5bff589d1367
#
_entry.id   bb86bfdb824d75fa807b5bff589d1367
#
_cell.length_a   1.000
_cell.length_b   1.000
_cell.length_c   1.000
_cell.angle_alpha   90.00
_cell.angle_beta   90.00
_cell.angle_gamma   90.00
#
_symmetry.space_group_name_H-M   'P 1'
#
loop_
_entity.id
_entity.type
_entity.pdbx_description
1 polymer ?
#
loop_
_entity_poly.entity_id
_entity_poly.type
_entity_poly.pdbx_seq_one_letter_code
_entity_poly.pdbx_strand_id
1 'polypeptide(L)'
;MNTRQKEYETDAIKLLSTSTEGILSTISVRHEGYPFGSFVTFISDTDRSIIIYASDIAQHTINLKEDSKSCLTLFKLDDDKDKQNSSRMTLLGDLRPLPDNELERIKIRFENFLPESKKYADMHDFNFYKLTIEQIRWIGGFGKIAWLDNKNWNQFMPKWSKNEMSIIEHMNKDHLKNISSSLHAQHGIKNKNVKMFALTIDGYYLKSEEEIYFIYFEEVCLNAKDYKDILVKQAEQYRSYEI
;
A
#
# COMPACT_ATOMS: atom_id res chain seq x y z
N MET A 1 -13.14 17.35 -9.58
CA MET A 1 -11.84 16.78 -10.00
C MET A 1 -11.84 16.56 -11.49
N ASN A 2 -10.80 16.94 -12.21
CA ASN A 2 -10.69 16.74 -13.67
C ASN A 2 -10.53 15.23 -13.94
N THR A 3 -11.15 14.68 -14.99
CA THR A 3 -11.09 13.25 -15.38
C THR A 3 -9.64 12.73 -15.47
N ARG A 4 -8.72 13.54 -16.01
CA ARG A 4 -7.29 13.22 -16.12
C ARG A 4 -6.60 13.09 -14.76
N GLN A 5 -6.99 13.90 -13.79
CA GLN A 5 -6.42 13.85 -12.43
C GLN A 5 -6.90 12.60 -11.67
N LYS A 6 -8.16 12.21 -11.88
CA LYS A 6 -8.71 10.94 -11.34
C LYS A 6 -8.00 9.71 -11.92
N GLU A 7 -7.71 9.72 -13.21
CA GLU A 7 -6.92 8.65 -13.87
C GLU A 7 -5.52 8.52 -13.24
N TYR A 8 -4.82 9.65 -13.07
CA TYR A 8 -3.47 9.64 -12.47
C TYR A 8 -3.48 9.18 -11.01
N GLU A 9 -4.48 9.57 -10.24
CA GLU A 9 -4.67 9.10 -8.86
C GLU A 9 -4.91 7.59 -8.83
N THR A 10 -5.77 7.07 -9.70
CA THR A 10 -6.03 5.63 -9.82
C THR A 10 -4.76 4.84 -10.16
N ASP A 11 -3.98 5.32 -11.13
CA ASP A 11 -2.72 4.66 -11.52
C ASP A 11 -1.69 4.70 -10.40
N ALA A 12 -1.61 5.82 -9.66
CA ALA A 12 -0.73 5.97 -8.51
C ALA A 12 -1.12 5.03 -7.35
N ILE A 13 -2.42 4.89 -7.07
CA ILE A 13 -2.94 3.95 -6.06
C ILE A 13 -2.61 2.50 -6.46
N LYS A 14 -2.79 2.13 -7.71
CA LYS A 14 -2.43 0.80 -8.21
C LYS A 14 -0.94 0.52 -8.07
N LEU A 15 -0.08 1.49 -8.40
CA LEU A 15 1.36 1.36 -8.18
C LEU A 15 1.67 1.17 -6.69
N LEU A 16 1.11 2.00 -5.81
CA LEU A 16 1.30 1.88 -4.37
C LEU A 16 0.88 0.51 -3.85
N SER A 17 -0.32 0.05 -4.24
CA SER A 17 -0.89 -1.20 -3.74
C SER A 17 -0.18 -2.46 -4.24
N THR A 18 0.61 -2.35 -5.30
CA THR A 18 1.39 -3.47 -5.86
C THR A 18 2.88 -3.38 -5.58
N SER A 19 3.32 -2.40 -4.79
CA SER A 19 4.73 -2.18 -4.44
C SER A 19 4.97 -2.52 -2.96
N THR A 20 6.08 -3.20 -2.71
CA THR A 20 6.58 -3.49 -1.35
C THR A 20 8.03 -3.04 -1.16
N GLU A 21 8.63 -2.43 -2.18
CA GLU A 21 10.03 -2.00 -2.21
C GLU A 21 10.13 -0.56 -2.75
N GLY A 22 11.12 0.17 -2.25
CA GLY A 22 11.36 1.54 -2.68
C GLY A 22 12.68 2.12 -2.20
N ILE A 23 12.95 3.34 -2.61
CA ILE A 23 14.10 4.12 -2.15
C ILE A 23 13.62 5.17 -1.16
N LEU A 24 13.98 4.99 0.10
CA LEU A 24 13.78 5.97 1.16
C LEU A 24 14.94 6.98 1.14
N SER A 25 14.64 8.26 0.99
CA SER A 25 15.59 9.34 1.12
C SER A 25 15.35 10.10 2.42
N THR A 26 16.43 10.32 3.18
CA THR A 26 16.45 11.05 4.46
C THR A 26 17.53 12.15 4.40
N ILE A 27 17.49 13.11 5.32
CA ILE A 27 18.53 14.13 5.43
C ILE A 27 19.69 13.57 6.25
N SER A 28 20.87 13.54 5.67
CA SER A 28 22.05 12.95 6.32
C SER A 28 22.52 13.76 7.51
N VAL A 29 22.57 13.11 8.68
CA VAL A 29 23.20 13.68 9.88
C VAL A 29 24.72 13.66 9.77
N ARG A 30 25.27 12.57 9.18
CA ARG A 30 26.71 12.38 9.07
C ARG A 30 27.38 13.32 8.03
N HIS A 31 26.64 13.62 6.97
CA HIS A 31 27.09 14.49 5.87
C HIS A 31 26.05 15.60 5.69
N GLU A 32 26.21 16.67 6.45
CA GLU A 32 25.26 17.77 6.54
C GLU A 32 24.87 18.31 5.15
N GLY A 33 23.56 18.47 4.94
CA GLY A 33 22.97 19.00 3.70
C GLY A 33 22.84 17.99 2.56
N TYR A 34 23.35 16.77 2.69
CA TYR A 34 23.20 15.76 1.64
C TYR A 34 21.96 14.87 1.89
N PRO A 35 21.15 14.58 0.85
CA PRO A 35 20.16 13.54 0.91
C PRO A 35 20.84 12.16 0.93
N PHE A 36 20.30 11.24 1.74
CA PHE A 36 20.81 9.87 1.87
C PHE A 36 19.73 8.88 1.42
N GLY A 37 19.99 8.12 0.35
CA GLY A 37 19.09 7.12 -0.19
C GLY A 37 19.35 5.74 0.38
N SER A 38 18.29 5.01 0.75
CA SER A 38 18.33 3.64 1.25
C SER A 38 17.29 2.79 0.54
N PHE A 39 17.65 1.58 0.14
CA PHE A 39 16.66 0.58 -0.22
C PHE A 39 15.90 0.16 1.02
N VAL A 40 14.58 0.11 0.94
CA VAL A 40 13.70 -0.33 2.02
C VAL A 40 12.57 -1.20 1.49
N THR A 41 12.12 -2.14 2.31
CA THR A 41 10.85 -2.80 2.13
C THR A 41 9.78 -2.09 2.96
N PHE A 42 8.57 -2.06 2.46
CA PHE A 42 7.44 -1.39 3.12
C PHE A 42 6.12 -2.08 2.80
N ILE A 43 5.09 -1.73 3.53
CA ILE A 43 3.69 -2.03 3.18
C ILE A 43 2.86 -0.75 3.20
N SER A 44 1.75 -0.76 2.47
CA SER A 44 0.69 0.25 2.65
C SER A 44 -0.28 -0.17 3.75
N ASP A 45 -0.67 0.78 4.60
CA ASP A 45 -1.73 0.57 5.60
C ASP A 45 -3.12 0.79 4.97
N THR A 46 -4.15 0.60 5.75
CA THR A 46 -5.56 0.75 5.36
C THR A 46 -5.91 2.12 4.78
N ASP A 47 -5.18 3.15 5.19
CA ASP A 47 -5.36 4.57 4.87
C ASP A 47 -4.33 5.13 3.86
N ARG A 48 -3.64 4.27 3.10
CA ARG A 48 -2.53 4.60 2.19
C ARG A 48 -1.26 5.10 2.85
N SER A 49 -1.18 5.19 4.17
CA SER A 49 0.09 5.49 4.83
C SER A 49 1.09 4.34 4.62
N ILE A 50 2.37 4.66 4.70
CA ILE A 50 3.45 3.69 4.48
C ILE A 50 3.99 3.24 5.82
N ILE A 51 4.17 1.94 5.97
CA ILE A 51 4.82 1.33 7.15
C ILE A 51 6.15 0.73 6.73
N ILE A 52 7.20 1.10 7.43
CA ILE A 52 8.56 0.57 7.27
C ILE A 52 8.97 -0.10 8.58
N TYR A 53 9.61 -1.27 8.50
CA TYR A 53 10.20 -1.96 9.64
C TYR A 53 11.72 -1.87 9.52
N ALA A 54 12.36 -1.13 10.42
CA ALA A 54 13.75 -0.72 10.30
C ALA A 54 14.52 -0.84 11.63
N SER A 55 15.81 -1.19 11.50
CA SER A 55 16.75 -1.27 12.62
C SER A 55 17.18 0.13 13.08
N ASP A 56 17.36 0.30 14.38
CA ASP A 56 17.82 1.55 15.01
C ASP A 56 19.27 1.93 14.61
N ILE A 57 20.08 0.95 14.21
CA ILE A 57 21.45 1.19 13.77
C ILE A 57 21.57 1.53 12.28
N ALA A 58 20.47 1.41 11.53
CA ALA A 58 20.47 1.77 10.12
C ALA A 58 20.64 3.28 9.94
N GLN A 59 21.44 3.70 8.95
CA GLN A 59 21.76 5.13 8.74
C GLN A 59 20.50 5.98 8.52
N HIS A 60 19.51 5.47 7.78
CA HIS A 60 18.24 6.19 7.59
C HIS A 60 17.50 6.39 8.92
N THR A 61 17.51 5.40 9.83
CA THR A 61 16.87 5.52 11.15
C THR A 61 17.60 6.53 12.02
N ILE A 62 18.94 6.55 12.00
CA ILE A 62 19.74 7.55 12.69
C ILE A 62 19.40 8.94 12.18
N ASN A 63 19.28 9.12 10.87
CA ASN A 63 18.89 10.38 10.25
C ASN A 63 17.49 10.84 10.69
N LEU A 64 16.51 9.91 10.74
CA LEU A 64 15.12 10.19 11.11
C LEU A 64 14.94 10.63 12.57
N LYS A 65 15.86 10.26 13.47
CA LYS A 65 15.83 10.71 14.86
C LYS A 65 16.09 12.22 14.98
N GLU A 66 16.82 12.80 14.03
CA GLU A 66 17.11 14.24 13.99
C GLU A 66 16.13 15.02 13.10
N ASP A 67 15.79 14.48 11.93
CA ASP A 67 14.81 15.09 11.04
C ASP A 67 13.90 14.02 10.41
N SER A 68 12.62 14.08 10.75
CA SER A 68 11.60 13.14 10.27
C SER A 68 11.25 13.32 8.80
N LYS A 69 11.65 14.42 8.17
CA LYS A 69 11.39 14.69 6.75
C LYS A 69 12.05 13.66 5.86
N SER A 70 11.25 13.04 5.03
CA SER A 70 11.70 11.96 4.18
C SER A 70 10.91 11.88 2.88
N CYS A 71 11.44 11.13 1.98
CA CYS A 71 10.83 10.88 0.68
C CYS A 71 10.95 9.39 0.36
N LEU A 72 9.84 8.75 0.03
CA LEU A 72 9.84 7.40 -0.50
C LEU A 72 9.54 7.44 -2.00
N THR A 73 10.45 6.90 -2.82
CA THR A 73 10.26 6.77 -4.27
C THR A 73 9.98 5.33 -4.62
N LEU A 74 8.83 5.11 -5.25
CA LEU A 74 8.36 3.83 -5.80
C LEU A 74 8.44 3.90 -7.32
N PHE A 75 8.70 2.75 -7.97
CA PHE A 75 8.69 2.67 -9.42
C PHE A 75 8.40 1.24 -9.89
N LYS A 76 7.81 1.15 -11.06
CA LYS A 76 7.65 -0.11 -11.79
C LYS A 76 8.34 0.03 -13.13
N LEU A 77 9.49 -0.63 -13.27
CA LEU A 77 10.23 -0.62 -14.52
C LEU A 77 9.46 -1.41 -15.59
N ASP A 78 9.39 -0.85 -16.79
CA ASP A 78 8.93 -1.54 -17.97
C ASP A 78 10.17 -2.14 -18.68
N ASP A 79 10.31 -3.45 -18.67
CA ASP A 79 11.50 -4.12 -19.18
C ASP A 79 11.60 -4.07 -20.70
N ASP A 80 10.47 -3.91 -21.39
CA ASP A 80 10.39 -3.94 -22.86
C ASP A 80 10.47 -2.57 -23.51
N LYS A 81 10.57 -1.48 -22.72
CA LYS A 81 10.51 -0.09 -23.20
C LYS A 81 11.61 0.78 -22.60
N ASP A 82 11.64 2.05 -23.06
CA ASP A 82 12.47 3.07 -22.42
C ASP A 82 12.13 3.20 -20.93
N LYS A 83 13.09 2.84 -20.08
CA LYS A 83 12.94 2.83 -18.62
C LYS A 83 12.62 4.23 -18.05
N GLN A 84 12.97 5.30 -18.73
CA GLN A 84 12.56 6.66 -18.33
C GLN A 84 11.06 6.89 -18.49
N ASN A 85 10.38 6.12 -19.33
CA ASN A 85 8.93 6.14 -19.49
C ASN A 85 8.19 5.30 -18.44
N SER A 86 8.91 4.64 -17.52
CA SER A 86 8.34 3.83 -16.47
C SER A 86 7.55 4.64 -15.46
N SER A 87 6.47 4.06 -14.95
CA SER A 87 5.65 4.66 -13.90
C SER A 87 6.43 4.77 -12.59
N ARG A 88 6.37 5.93 -11.96
CA ARG A 88 7.00 6.18 -10.66
C ARG A 88 6.23 7.19 -9.84
N MET A 89 6.37 7.06 -8.54
CA MET A 89 5.72 7.93 -7.56
C MET A 89 6.72 8.31 -6.46
N THR A 90 6.71 9.57 -6.08
CA THR A 90 7.48 10.09 -4.95
C THR A 90 6.52 10.60 -3.89
N LEU A 91 6.64 10.04 -2.68
CA LEU A 91 5.86 10.39 -1.50
C LEU A 91 6.75 11.17 -0.55
N LEU A 92 6.43 12.44 -0.31
CA LEU A 92 7.13 13.31 0.64
C LEU A 92 6.31 13.38 1.93
N GLY A 93 6.96 13.33 3.08
CA GLY A 93 6.28 13.43 4.36
C GLY A 93 7.18 13.24 5.57
N ASP A 94 6.54 13.10 6.72
CA ASP A 94 7.22 12.82 7.98
C ASP A 94 7.17 11.33 8.30
N LEU A 95 8.35 10.70 8.44
CA LEU A 95 8.49 9.31 8.85
C LEU A 95 8.83 9.28 10.35
N ARG A 96 7.89 8.78 11.16
CA ARG A 96 7.99 8.77 12.63
C ARG A 96 7.75 7.37 13.19
N PRO A 97 8.24 7.08 14.41
CA PRO A 97 7.90 5.83 15.09
C PRO A 97 6.39 5.62 15.15
N LEU A 98 5.97 4.37 14.94
CA LEU A 98 4.56 3.99 15.02
C LEU A 98 4.08 4.07 16.49
N PRO A 99 2.87 4.60 16.76
CA PRO A 99 2.30 4.60 18.10
C PRO A 99 2.07 3.18 18.64
N ASP A 100 2.31 2.97 19.95
CA ASP A 100 2.22 1.67 20.61
C ASP A 100 0.86 0.97 20.43
N ASN A 101 -0.22 1.73 20.40
CA ASN A 101 -1.57 1.20 20.22
C ASN A 101 -1.86 0.65 18.81
N GLU A 102 -0.97 0.89 17.84
CA GLU A 102 -1.06 0.36 16.47
C GLU A 102 -0.12 -0.83 16.23
N LEU A 103 0.85 -1.07 17.12
CA LEU A 103 1.96 -2.01 16.89
C LEU A 103 1.48 -3.44 16.58
N GLU A 104 0.58 -4.01 17.37
CA GLU A 104 0.14 -5.39 17.18
C GLU A 104 -0.57 -5.59 15.84
N ARG A 105 -1.49 -4.70 15.50
CA ARG A 105 -2.22 -4.73 14.23
C ARG A 105 -1.25 -4.62 13.04
N ILE A 106 -0.33 -3.67 13.11
CA ILE A 106 0.65 -3.42 12.04
C ILE A 106 1.63 -4.57 11.91
N LYS A 107 2.09 -5.15 13.01
CA LYS A 107 2.98 -6.33 12.99
C LYS A 107 2.32 -7.48 12.22
N ILE A 108 1.09 -7.84 12.58
CA ILE A 108 0.34 -8.91 11.89
C ILE A 108 0.19 -8.58 10.38
N ARG A 109 -0.18 -7.34 10.06
CA ARG A 109 -0.32 -6.90 8.68
C ARG A 109 1.00 -6.98 7.92
N PHE A 110 2.09 -6.48 8.50
CA PHE A 110 3.43 -6.48 7.90
C PHE A 110 3.93 -7.90 7.60
N GLU A 111 3.75 -8.83 8.55
CA GLU A 111 4.12 -10.24 8.41
C GLU A 111 3.30 -10.99 7.36
N ASN A 112 2.05 -10.57 7.12
CA ASN A 112 1.21 -11.14 6.07
C ASN A 112 1.67 -10.74 4.67
N PHE A 113 2.17 -9.51 4.50
CA PHE A 113 2.73 -9.02 3.23
C PHE A 113 4.17 -9.47 3.00
N LEU A 114 4.98 -9.47 4.05
CA LEU A 114 6.42 -9.73 4.04
C LEU A 114 6.78 -10.79 5.10
N PRO A 115 6.45 -12.07 4.86
CA PRO A 115 6.63 -13.14 5.86
C PRO A 115 8.07 -13.31 6.34
N GLU A 116 9.05 -12.98 5.50
CA GLU A 116 10.46 -13.01 5.81
C GLU A 116 10.87 -11.99 6.90
N SER A 117 10.03 -10.97 7.16
CA SER A 117 10.27 -10.00 8.24
C SER A 117 10.24 -10.63 9.64
N LYS A 118 9.62 -11.79 9.79
CA LYS A 118 9.55 -12.54 11.07
C LYS A 118 10.93 -12.83 11.65
N LYS A 119 11.94 -13.01 10.79
CA LYS A 119 13.34 -13.24 11.23
C LYS A 119 13.94 -12.08 12.03
N TYR A 120 13.36 -10.88 11.91
CA TYR A 120 13.81 -9.69 12.66
C TYR A 120 13.01 -9.46 13.94
N ALA A 121 11.95 -10.25 14.21
CA ALA A 121 11.09 -10.06 15.38
C ALA A 121 11.81 -10.25 16.73
N ASP A 122 12.87 -11.06 16.75
CA ASP A 122 13.71 -11.31 17.94
C ASP A 122 14.87 -10.28 18.07
N MET A 123 15.01 -9.39 17.10
CA MET A 123 16.02 -8.31 17.14
C MET A 123 15.44 -7.10 17.88
N HIS A 124 16.00 -6.77 19.03
CA HIS A 124 15.50 -5.71 19.91
C HIS A 124 15.66 -4.28 19.37
N ASP A 125 16.38 -4.13 18.26
CA ASP A 125 16.69 -2.85 17.61
C ASP A 125 15.80 -2.55 16.39
N PHE A 126 14.83 -3.42 16.05
CA PHE A 126 13.90 -3.17 14.96
C PHE A 126 12.58 -2.54 15.44
N ASN A 127 12.18 -1.45 14.80
CA ASN A 127 10.98 -0.70 15.13
C ASN A 127 10.16 -0.40 13.86
N PHE A 128 8.84 -0.25 14.04
CA PHE A 128 7.95 0.20 12.97
C PHE A 128 7.91 1.73 12.90
N TYR A 129 7.95 2.22 11.67
CA TYR A 129 7.86 3.64 11.33
C TYR A 129 6.70 3.85 10.37
N LYS A 130 5.95 4.95 10.55
CA LYS A 130 4.82 5.35 9.69
C LYS A 130 5.16 6.65 8.98
N LEU A 131 5.11 6.62 7.64
CA LEU A 131 5.22 7.82 6.82
C LEU A 131 3.83 8.44 6.66
N THR A 132 3.66 9.63 7.24
CA THR A 132 2.51 10.49 6.99
C THR A 132 2.79 11.33 5.74
N ILE A 133 2.06 11.05 4.66
CA ILE A 133 2.33 11.62 3.35
C ILE A 133 1.77 13.04 3.27
N GLU A 134 2.59 14.01 2.88
CA GLU A 134 2.18 15.41 2.70
C GLU A 134 2.08 15.82 1.24
N GLN A 135 2.94 15.29 0.39
CA GLN A 135 2.99 15.62 -1.04
C GLN A 135 3.19 14.36 -1.87
N ILE A 136 2.50 14.27 -2.99
CA ILE A 136 2.57 13.14 -3.91
C ILE A 136 2.93 13.63 -5.31
N ARG A 137 4.09 13.20 -5.81
CA ARG A 137 4.51 13.41 -7.21
C ARG A 137 4.27 12.13 -8.00
N TRP A 138 3.42 12.20 -9.02
CA TRP A 138 3.15 11.12 -9.94
C TRP A 138 3.77 11.35 -11.30
N ILE A 139 4.37 10.31 -11.87
CA ILE A 139 4.85 10.26 -13.25
C ILE A 139 4.42 8.91 -13.82
N GLY A 140 3.45 8.91 -14.73
CA GLY A 140 2.91 7.72 -15.42
C GLY A 140 3.51 7.51 -16.80
N GLY A 141 4.69 8.06 -17.06
CA GLY A 141 5.37 8.08 -18.35
C GLY A 141 5.44 9.47 -18.96
N PHE A 142 5.91 9.56 -20.22
CA PHE A 142 6.03 10.84 -20.92
C PHE A 142 4.70 11.58 -21.02
N GLY A 143 4.68 12.85 -20.61
CA GLY A 143 3.49 13.71 -20.65
C GLY A 143 2.43 13.42 -19.57
N LYS A 144 2.58 12.38 -18.76
CA LYS A 144 1.69 12.04 -17.64
C LYS A 144 2.35 12.39 -16.30
N ILE A 145 2.43 13.69 -16.02
CA ILE A 145 3.14 14.21 -14.85
C ILE A 145 2.19 15.09 -14.03
N ALA A 146 2.08 14.84 -12.72
CA ALA A 146 1.23 15.62 -11.83
C ALA A 146 1.76 15.66 -10.38
N TRP A 147 1.41 16.71 -9.65
CA TRP A 147 1.25 16.68 -8.20
C TRP A 147 -0.18 16.29 -7.91
N LEU A 148 -0.38 15.22 -7.14
CA LEU A 148 -1.71 14.76 -6.75
C LEU A 148 -2.21 15.56 -5.53
N ASP A 149 -3.55 15.68 -5.41
CA ASP A 149 -4.12 16.42 -4.30
C ASP A 149 -4.04 15.62 -3.00
N ASN A 150 -3.25 16.12 -2.06
CA ASN A 150 -3.08 15.52 -0.74
C ASN A 150 -4.41 15.39 0.04
N LYS A 151 -5.35 16.31 -0.16
CA LYS A 151 -6.66 16.26 0.51
C LYS A 151 -7.45 15.00 0.19
N ASN A 152 -7.24 14.43 -0.99
CA ASN A 152 -7.88 13.19 -1.42
C ASN A 152 -7.07 11.94 -1.06
N TRP A 153 -5.85 12.09 -0.53
CA TRP A 153 -4.93 10.98 -0.29
C TRP A 153 -4.91 10.49 1.16
N ASN A 154 -4.81 11.39 2.13
CA ASN A 154 -4.47 11.05 3.52
C ASN A 154 -5.57 11.28 4.55
N GLN A 155 -6.80 11.64 4.15
CA GLN A 155 -7.76 12.18 5.12
C GLN A 155 -8.59 11.13 5.86
N PHE A 156 -8.23 9.85 5.77
CA PHE A 156 -9.22 8.83 6.07
C PHE A 156 -8.70 7.78 7.05
N MET A 157 -9.12 7.92 8.28
CA MET A 157 -9.16 6.75 9.19
C MET A 157 -10.43 5.96 8.86
N PRO A 158 -10.35 4.85 8.14
CA PRO A 158 -11.54 4.07 7.80
C PRO A 158 -12.16 3.51 9.08
N LYS A 159 -13.44 3.84 9.30
CA LYS A 159 -14.17 3.43 10.52
C LYS A 159 -14.25 1.92 10.70
N TRP A 160 -14.09 1.18 9.59
CA TRP A 160 -14.10 -0.28 9.58
C TRP A 160 -12.75 -0.92 9.96
N SER A 161 -11.67 -0.16 10.06
CA SER A 161 -10.32 -0.71 10.30
C SER A 161 -10.22 -1.58 11.56
N LYS A 162 -10.97 -1.23 12.60
CA LYS A 162 -11.08 -2.04 13.83
C LYS A 162 -11.78 -3.39 13.62
N ASN A 163 -12.55 -3.53 12.55
CA ASN A 163 -13.31 -4.74 12.21
C ASN A 163 -12.73 -5.46 10.98
N GLU A 164 -11.53 -5.07 10.53
CA GLU A 164 -10.90 -5.62 9.33
C GLU A 164 -10.88 -7.15 9.34
N MET A 165 -10.41 -7.76 10.42
CA MET A 165 -10.32 -9.22 10.56
C MET A 165 -11.68 -9.89 10.44
N SER A 166 -12.72 -9.34 11.07
CA SER A 166 -14.07 -9.90 11.00
C SER A 166 -14.65 -9.85 9.58
N ILE A 167 -14.37 -8.78 8.84
CA ILE A 167 -14.78 -8.67 7.43
C ILE A 167 -14.06 -9.72 6.59
N ILE A 168 -12.74 -9.87 6.76
CA ILE A 168 -11.91 -10.85 6.06
C ILE A 168 -12.40 -12.28 6.32
N GLU A 169 -12.65 -12.63 7.59
CA GLU A 169 -13.15 -13.95 7.99
C GLU A 169 -14.50 -14.26 7.35
N HIS A 170 -15.43 -13.31 7.40
CA HIS A 170 -16.74 -13.44 6.77
C HIS A 170 -16.63 -13.65 5.26
N MET A 171 -15.82 -12.84 4.58
CA MET A 171 -15.62 -12.95 3.13
C MET A 171 -14.99 -14.29 2.75
N ASN A 172 -13.99 -14.75 3.49
CA ASN A 172 -13.34 -16.04 3.24
C ASN A 172 -14.24 -17.24 3.52
N LYS A 173 -15.16 -17.14 4.48
CA LYS A 173 -16.07 -18.21 4.84
C LYS A 173 -17.26 -18.31 3.88
N ASP A 174 -17.89 -17.18 3.59
CA ASP A 174 -19.22 -17.16 2.99
C ASP A 174 -19.23 -16.67 1.53
N HIS A 175 -18.14 -16.04 1.05
CA HIS A 175 -18.09 -15.34 -0.24
C HIS A 175 -16.88 -15.67 -1.12
N LEU A 176 -16.32 -16.89 -0.98
CA LEU A 176 -15.14 -17.32 -1.79
C LEU A 176 -15.36 -17.24 -3.29
N LYS A 177 -16.58 -17.53 -3.78
CA LYS A 177 -16.90 -17.40 -5.20
C LYS A 177 -16.73 -15.96 -5.69
N ASN A 178 -17.20 -14.97 -4.90
CA ASN A 178 -17.10 -13.57 -5.26
C ASN A 178 -15.64 -13.10 -5.28
N ILE A 179 -14.83 -13.56 -4.31
CA ILE A 179 -13.40 -13.29 -4.25
C ILE A 179 -12.69 -13.85 -5.48
N SER A 180 -12.98 -15.11 -5.83
CA SER A 180 -12.41 -15.78 -7.01
C SER A 180 -12.83 -15.11 -8.32
N SER A 181 -14.11 -14.69 -8.45
CA SER A 181 -14.61 -13.95 -9.60
C SER A 181 -13.91 -12.60 -9.78
N SER A 182 -13.64 -11.89 -8.67
CA SER A 182 -12.92 -10.62 -8.70
C SER A 182 -11.47 -10.80 -9.16
N LEU A 183 -10.79 -11.85 -8.71
CA LEU A 183 -9.44 -12.22 -9.17
C LEU A 183 -9.44 -12.51 -10.67
N HIS A 184 -10.39 -13.31 -11.15
CA HIS A 184 -10.51 -13.62 -12.57
C HIS A 184 -10.83 -12.37 -13.38
N ALA A 185 -11.75 -11.52 -12.94
CA ALA A 185 -12.16 -10.32 -13.66
C ALA A 185 -11.03 -9.27 -13.80
N GLN A 186 -10.29 -9.01 -12.72
CA GLN A 186 -9.28 -7.95 -12.71
C GLN A 186 -7.87 -8.40 -13.13
N HIS A 187 -7.55 -9.69 -12.96
CA HIS A 187 -6.21 -10.22 -13.22
C HIS A 187 -6.18 -11.37 -14.24
N GLY A 188 -7.35 -11.87 -14.71
CA GLY A 188 -7.42 -13.00 -15.65
C GLY A 188 -7.11 -14.36 -15.02
N ILE A 189 -6.96 -14.44 -13.69
CA ILE A 189 -6.51 -15.63 -12.98
C ILE A 189 -7.71 -16.46 -12.50
N LYS A 190 -7.79 -17.71 -12.94
CA LYS A 190 -8.82 -18.67 -12.57
C LYS A 190 -8.30 -19.56 -11.44
N ASN A 191 -8.55 -19.19 -10.20
CA ASN A 191 -8.20 -20.01 -9.04
C ASN A 191 -9.31 -19.96 -7.99
N LYS A 192 -9.75 -21.14 -7.51
CA LYS A 192 -10.73 -21.26 -6.42
C LYS A 192 -10.08 -21.25 -5.04
N ASN A 193 -8.78 -21.55 -4.97
CA ASN A 193 -8.01 -21.52 -3.74
C ASN A 193 -7.40 -20.13 -3.52
N VAL A 194 -8.24 -19.19 -3.16
CA VAL A 194 -7.87 -17.79 -2.92
C VAL A 194 -8.35 -17.35 -1.53
N LYS A 195 -7.60 -16.47 -0.88
CA LYS A 195 -7.95 -15.91 0.41
C LYS A 195 -7.77 -14.40 0.42
N MET A 196 -8.77 -13.69 0.90
CA MET A 196 -8.63 -12.29 1.28
C MET A 196 -7.82 -12.24 2.59
N PHE A 197 -6.84 -11.32 2.68
CA PHE A 197 -6.00 -11.23 3.88
C PHE A 197 -5.76 -9.82 4.38
N ALA A 198 -6.05 -8.78 3.57
CA ALA A 198 -5.93 -7.40 4.00
C ALA A 198 -6.89 -6.49 3.25
N LEU A 199 -7.36 -5.43 3.90
CA LEU A 199 -8.25 -4.43 3.35
C LEU A 199 -7.56 -3.07 3.25
N THR A 200 -8.01 -2.25 2.29
CA THR A 200 -7.67 -0.82 2.20
C THR A 200 -8.91 -0.02 1.84
N ILE A 201 -8.82 1.30 1.93
CA ILE A 201 -9.89 2.19 1.46
C ILE A 201 -10.13 2.09 -0.06
N ASP A 202 -9.17 1.56 -0.81
CA ASP A 202 -9.19 1.46 -2.28
C ASP A 202 -9.47 0.06 -2.80
N GLY A 203 -9.63 -0.92 -1.92
CA GLY A 203 -9.78 -2.30 -2.33
C GLY A 203 -9.33 -3.29 -1.27
N TYR A 204 -8.97 -4.48 -1.70
CA TYR A 204 -8.50 -5.55 -0.82
C TYR A 204 -7.44 -6.42 -1.48
N TYR A 205 -6.67 -7.10 -0.64
CA TYR A 205 -5.62 -8.00 -1.09
C TYR A 205 -6.06 -9.44 -0.99
N LEU A 206 -5.73 -10.18 -2.03
CA LEU A 206 -5.91 -11.61 -2.14
C LEU A 206 -4.56 -12.32 -2.19
N LYS A 207 -4.46 -13.45 -1.53
CA LYS A 207 -3.39 -14.41 -1.74
C LYS A 207 -3.94 -15.59 -2.55
N SER A 208 -3.25 -15.93 -3.65
CA SER A 208 -3.53 -17.09 -4.47
C SER A 208 -2.21 -17.81 -4.68
N GLU A 209 -2.07 -19.02 -4.11
CA GLU A 209 -0.77 -19.69 -3.97
C GLU A 209 0.20 -18.81 -3.17
N GLU A 210 1.37 -18.48 -3.72
CA GLU A 210 2.33 -17.59 -3.06
C GLU A 210 2.25 -16.13 -3.55
N GLU A 211 1.38 -15.85 -4.53
CA GLU A 211 1.26 -14.54 -5.15
C GLU A 211 0.19 -13.68 -4.47
N ILE A 212 0.47 -12.38 -4.39
CA ILE A 212 -0.43 -11.37 -3.83
C ILE A 212 -1.04 -10.54 -4.96
N TYR A 213 -2.36 -10.39 -4.93
CA TYR A 213 -3.13 -9.62 -5.89
C TYR A 213 -3.94 -8.55 -5.18
N PHE A 214 -3.99 -7.36 -5.78
CA PHE A 214 -4.81 -6.25 -5.29
C PHE A 214 -6.08 -6.12 -6.13
N ILE A 215 -7.23 -6.21 -5.50
CA ILE A 215 -8.54 -5.97 -6.13
C ILE A 215 -8.93 -4.53 -5.88
N TYR A 216 -8.95 -3.73 -6.92
CA TYR A 216 -9.21 -2.30 -6.88
C TYR A 216 -10.71 -1.98 -6.85
N PHE A 217 -11.07 -0.96 -6.07
CA PHE A 217 -12.38 -0.32 -6.07
C PHE A 217 -12.35 1.00 -6.85
N GLU A 218 -13.42 1.31 -7.57
CA GLU A 218 -13.56 2.59 -8.28
C GLU A 218 -13.83 3.78 -7.34
N GLU A 219 -14.28 3.48 -6.11
CA GLU A 219 -14.65 4.45 -5.10
C GLU A 219 -14.01 4.12 -3.76
N VAL A 220 -13.64 5.16 -3.00
CA VAL A 220 -13.00 5.01 -1.69
C VAL A 220 -14.01 4.54 -0.65
N CYS A 221 -13.64 3.52 0.12
CA CYS A 221 -14.45 2.93 1.18
C CYS A 221 -14.04 3.42 2.58
N LEU A 222 -14.84 4.29 3.18
CA LEU A 222 -14.53 4.88 4.49
C LEU A 222 -15.30 4.28 5.66
N ASN A 223 -16.44 3.64 5.41
CA ASN A 223 -17.24 2.98 6.44
C ASN A 223 -17.63 1.57 6.02
N ALA A 224 -18.07 0.76 6.98
CA ALA A 224 -18.38 -0.66 6.76
C ALA A 224 -19.57 -0.86 5.79
N LYS A 225 -20.50 0.09 5.73
CA LYS A 225 -21.64 0.02 4.81
C LYS A 225 -21.17 0.18 3.37
N ASP A 226 -20.36 1.20 3.09
CA ASP A 226 -19.81 1.43 1.75
C ASP A 226 -19.01 0.22 1.30
N TYR A 227 -18.20 -0.37 2.21
CA TYR A 227 -17.40 -1.57 1.92
C TYR A 227 -18.30 -2.74 1.49
N LYS A 228 -19.38 -3.00 2.25
CA LYS A 228 -20.37 -4.04 1.91
C LYS A 228 -21.03 -3.75 0.56
N ASP A 229 -21.49 -2.50 0.34
CA ASP A 229 -22.20 -2.13 -0.87
C ASP A 229 -21.32 -2.29 -2.13
N ILE A 230 -20.03 -1.93 -2.04
CA ILE A 230 -19.07 -2.14 -3.14
C ILE A 230 -18.80 -3.63 -3.39
N LEU A 231 -18.64 -4.45 -2.34
CA LEU A 231 -18.45 -5.89 -2.50
C LEU A 231 -19.66 -6.55 -3.17
N VAL A 232 -20.89 -6.15 -2.82
CA VAL A 232 -22.12 -6.63 -3.47
C VAL A 232 -22.14 -6.20 -4.93
N LYS A 233 -21.86 -4.94 -5.22
CA LYS A 233 -21.80 -4.40 -6.61
C LYS A 233 -20.76 -5.16 -7.45
N GLN A 234 -19.57 -5.43 -6.90
CA GLN A 234 -18.55 -6.23 -7.59
C GLN A 234 -18.99 -7.68 -7.83
N ALA A 235 -19.67 -8.31 -6.86
CA ALA A 235 -20.19 -9.65 -7.01
C ALA A 235 -21.20 -9.75 -8.17
N GLU A 236 -22.07 -8.75 -8.33
CA GLU A 236 -23.01 -8.66 -9.46
C GLU A 236 -22.28 -8.40 -10.78
N GLN A 237 -21.36 -7.46 -10.80
CA GLN A 237 -20.59 -7.06 -11.98
C GLN A 237 -19.72 -8.21 -12.52
N TYR A 238 -19.13 -9.00 -11.63
CA TYR A 238 -18.19 -10.08 -11.96
C TYR A 238 -18.83 -11.47 -11.99
N ARG A 239 -20.17 -11.56 -11.95
CA ARG A 239 -20.90 -12.83 -12.00
C ARG A 239 -20.52 -13.70 -13.22
N SER A 240 -20.26 -13.10 -14.37
CA SER A 240 -19.83 -13.82 -15.59
C SER A 240 -18.42 -14.40 -15.50
N TYR A 241 -17.64 -14.04 -14.48
CA TYR A 241 -16.29 -14.54 -14.20
C TYR A 241 -16.28 -15.67 -13.15
N GLU A 242 -17.43 -16.14 -12.69
CA GLU A 242 -17.50 -17.30 -11.77
C GLU A 242 -16.88 -18.55 -12.44
N ILE A 243 -16.16 -19.36 -11.62
CA ILE A 243 -15.43 -20.55 -12.06
C ILE A 243 -15.86 -21.80 -11.24
#